data_7e1d9e306b23d567c5420919647fd559
#
_entry.id   7e1d9e306b23d567c5420919647fd559
#
_cell.length_a   1.000
_cell.length_b   1.000
_cell.length_c   1.000
_cell.angle_alpha   90.00
_cell.angle_beta   90.00
_cell.angle_gamma   90.00
#
_symmetry.space_group_name_H-M   'P 1'
#
loop_
_entity.id
_entity.type
_entity.pdbx_description
1 polymer ?
#
loop_
_entity_poly.entity_id
_entity_poly.type
_entity_poly.pdbx_seq_one_letter_code
_entity_poly.pdbx_strand_id
1 'polypeptide(L)'
;MRENIEWTAAQYFQKIDGNKYKSHGWIHRDHENTELTAIIYLSEHKHCGTSLYKQKNFNKERWSDKKHEYYKTLDIKYDTYREMVSDDFNKSVVFESIPNRLVMFDGAQYHAADGFEDFSIKEPRMTLITFFESIHSLGLKYPLTESKRV
;
A
#
# COMPACT_ATOMS: atom_id res chain seq x y z
N MET A 1 -33.88 1.05 9.39
CA MET A 1 -33.60 0.11 8.30
C MET A 1 -32.14 -0.26 8.37
N ARG A 2 -31.79 -1.54 8.40
CA ARG A 2 -30.39 -1.96 8.22
C ARG A 2 -30.10 -1.85 6.73
N GLU A 3 -29.20 -0.96 6.32
CA GLU A 3 -28.74 -0.92 4.95
C GLU A 3 -27.88 -2.17 4.71
N ASN A 4 -28.21 -2.93 3.69
CA ASN A 4 -27.39 -4.06 3.27
C ASN A 4 -26.20 -3.49 2.49
N ILE A 5 -25.02 -3.72 3.01
CA ILE A 5 -23.76 -3.44 2.31
C ILE A 5 -23.30 -4.76 1.71
N GLU A 6 -23.11 -4.77 0.41
CA GLU A 6 -22.57 -5.91 -0.32
C GLU A 6 -21.15 -5.58 -0.78
N TRP A 7 -20.23 -6.54 -0.68
CA TRP A 7 -18.85 -6.39 -1.16
C TRP A 7 -18.31 -7.70 -1.72
N THR A 8 -17.37 -7.57 -2.63
CA THR A 8 -16.44 -8.64 -3.02
C THR A 8 -15.05 -8.32 -2.50
N ALA A 9 -14.36 -9.31 -1.98
CA ALA A 9 -13.02 -9.10 -1.45
C ALA A 9 -12.14 -10.34 -1.63
N ALA A 10 -10.84 -10.08 -1.87
CA ALA A 10 -9.79 -11.08 -1.82
C ALA A 10 -8.96 -10.89 -0.54
N GLN A 11 -8.61 -11.97 0.15
CA GLN A 11 -7.90 -11.91 1.41
C GLN A 11 -6.68 -12.83 1.41
N TYR A 12 -5.54 -12.33 1.92
CA TYR A 12 -4.27 -13.05 1.92
C TYR A 12 -3.50 -12.83 3.23
N PHE A 13 -2.78 -13.87 3.65
CA PHE A 13 -1.69 -13.70 4.59
C PHE A 13 -0.44 -13.26 3.85
N GLN A 14 0.13 -12.14 4.25
CA GLN A 14 1.40 -11.65 3.73
C GLN A 14 2.49 -11.86 4.77
N LYS A 15 3.56 -12.54 4.34
CA LYS A 15 4.79 -12.67 5.10
C LYS A 15 5.87 -11.81 4.45
N ILE A 16 6.44 -10.89 5.20
CA ILE A 16 7.55 -10.05 4.76
C ILE A 16 8.78 -10.43 5.58
N ASP A 17 9.81 -10.87 4.87
CA ASP A 17 11.12 -11.17 5.44
C ASP A 17 12.02 -9.95 5.27
N GLY A 18 12.32 -9.27 6.36
CA GLY A 18 13.08 -8.01 6.34
C GLY A 18 14.51 -8.14 5.87
N ASN A 19 15.10 -9.32 5.92
CA ASN A 19 16.46 -9.54 5.42
C ASN A 19 16.59 -9.34 3.89
N LYS A 20 15.46 -9.31 3.19
CA LYS A 20 15.43 -9.11 1.74
C LYS A 20 15.29 -7.64 1.31
N TYR A 21 14.93 -6.74 2.23
CA TYR A 21 14.61 -5.35 1.92
C TYR A 21 15.38 -4.43 2.86
N LYS A 22 16.02 -3.38 2.31
CA LYS A 22 16.87 -2.50 3.11
C LYS A 22 16.11 -1.40 3.84
N SER A 23 15.04 -0.85 3.29
CA SER A 23 14.35 0.31 3.88
C SER A 23 12.84 0.22 3.85
N HIS A 24 12.25 0.06 2.70
CA HIS A 24 10.79 -0.04 2.53
C HIS A 24 10.44 -0.95 1.36
N GLY A 25 9.18 -1.36 1.30
CA GLY A 25 8.62 -2.06 0.17
C GLY A 25 8.47 -1.14 -1.05
N TRP A 26 7.91 -1.67 -2.10
CA TRP A 26 7.59 -0.93 -3.31
C TRP A 26 6.48 0.08 -3.03
N ILE A 27 6.66 1.37 -3.41
CA ILE A 27 5.59 2.36 -3.37
C ILE A 27 4.68 2.12 -4.57
N HIS A 28 3.43 1.74 -4.32
CA HIS A 28 2.46 1.38 -5.34
C HIS A 28 1.04 1.81 -4.95
N ARG A 29 0.13 1.69 -5.87
CA ARG A 29 -1.31 1.65 -5.66
C ARG A 29 -1.74 0.22 -5.89
N ASP A 30 -2.79 -0.20 -5.24
CA ASP A 30 -3.40 -1.50 -5.49
C ASP A 30 -4.01 -1.56 -6.89
N HIS A 31 -4.50 -2.73 -7.26
CA HIS A 31 -5.12 -2.94 -8.56
C HIS A 31 -6.26 -1.91 -8.78
N GLU A 32 -6.46 -1.48 -10.01
CA GLU A 32 -7.45 -0.46 -10.39
C GLU A 32 -8.88 -0.75 -9.90
N ASN A 33 -9.21 -2.02 -9.70
CA ASN A 33 -10.49 -2.46 -9.17
C ASN A 33 -10.55 -2.50 -7.63
N THR A 34 -9.44 -2.23 -6.93
CA THR A 34 -9.42 -2.21 -5.47
C THR A 34 -9.92 -0.86 -4.96
N GLU A 35 -11.09 -0.86 -4.35
CA GLU A 35 -11.67 0.35 -3.77
C GLU A 35 -11.10 0.66 -2.39
N LEU A 36 -10.92 -0.37 -1.57
CA LEU A 36 -10.43 -0.23 -0.21
C LEU A 36 -9.47 -1.36 0.13
N THR A 37 -8.37 -1.01 0.77
CA THR A 37 -7.41 -1.97 1.33
C THR A 37 -7.48 -1.95 2.84
N ALA A 38 -7.61 -3.13 3.45
CA ALA A 38 -7.56 -3.32 4.88
C ALA A 38 -6.38 -4.22 5.26
N ILE A 39 -5.63 -3.80 6.27
CA ILE A 39 -4.45 -4.54 6.78
C ILE A 39 -4.63 -4.76 8.28
N ILE A 40 -4.58 -6.01 8.71
CA ILE A 40 -4.47 -6.37 10.13
C ILE A 40 -3.04 -6.84 10.38
N TYR A 41 -2.35 -6.18 11.29
CA TYR A 41 -1.02 -6.62 11.72
C TYR A 41 -1.14 -7.78 12.68
N LEU A 42 -0.40 -8.87 12.40
CA LEU A 42 -0.43 -10.11 13.19
C LEU A 42 0.83 -10.30 14.02
N SER A 43 1.89 -9.57 13.72
CA SER A 43 3.17 -9.59 14.43
C SER A 43 3.56 -8.20 14.92
N GLU A 44 4.30 -8.12 16.02
CA GLU A 44 4.79 -6.87 16.56
C GLU A 44 6.15 -6.52 15.94
N HIS A 45 6.19 -5.37 15.26
CA HIS A 45 7.42 -4.79 14.75
C HIS A 45 7.33 -3.27 14.85
N LYS A 46 7.86 -2.69 15.90
CA LYS A 46 7.69 -1.28 16.29
C LYS A 46 7.98 -0.26 15.19
N HIS A 47 8.89 -0.57 14.28
CA HIS A 47 9.32 0.36 13.22
C HIS A 47 8.91 -0.10 11.82
N CYS A 48 8.29 -1.27 11.71
CA CYS A 48 7.90 -1.85 10.45
C CYS A 48 6.37 -1.86 10.30
N GLY A 49 5.86 -0.93 9.52
CA GLY A 49 4.42 -0.81 9.33
C GLY A 49 4.02 -0.62 7.88
N THR A 50 3.09 0.27 7.67
CA THR A 50 2.65 0.70 6.33
C THR A 50 2.68 2.21 6.29
N SER A 51 3.28 2.79 5.27
CA SER A 51 3.27 4.23 5.06
C SER A 51 2.45 4.59 3.83
N LEU A 52 1.73 5.71 3.93
CA LEU A 52 1.06 6.35 2.81
C LEU A 52 1.93 7.46 2.25
N TYR A 53 1.86 7.65 0.94
CA TYR A 53 2.72 8.56 0.21
C TYR A 53 1.92 9.52 -0.66
N LYS A 54 2.49 10.72 -0.86
CA LYS A 54 2.01 11.72 -1.84
C LYS A 54 3.10 11.94 -2.88
N GLN A 55 2.71 11.99 -4.14
CA GLN A 55 3.63 12.33 -5.21
C GLN A 55 4.08 13.79 -5.10
N LYS A 56 5.38 14.07 -5.23
CA LYS A 56 5.96 15.42 -5.07
C LYS A 56 5.48 16.43 -6.12
N ASN A 57 5.28 15.97 -7.34
CA ASN A 57 4.92 16.82 -8.48
C ASN A 57 3.51 16.47 -8.99
N PHE A 58 2.50 16.99 -8.32
CA PHE A 58 1.10 16.74 -8.68
C PHE A 58 0.71 17.24 -10.09
N ASN A 59 1.44 18.21 -10.64
CA ASN A 59 1.17 18.80 -11.96
C ASN A 59 1.96 18.16 -13.13
N LYS A 60 2.86 17.24 -12.85
CA LYS A 60 3.53 16.47 -13.89
C LYS A 60 2.94 15.08 -13.91
N GLU A 61 2.55 14.64 -15.09
CA GLU A 61 2.00 13.34 -15.43
C GLU A 61 1.96 12.33 -14.27
N ARG A 62 0.78 11.85 -13.96
CA ARG A 62 0.61 10.75 -13.00
C ARG A 62 1.73 9.77 -13.19
N TRP A 63 2.32 9.34 -12.09
CA TRP A 63 3.23 8.21 -12.08
C TRP A 63 2.51 7.04 -12.77
N SER A 64 2.66 6.99 -14.09
CA SER A 64 1.92 6.06 -14.92
C SER A 64 2.69 4.74 -14.95
N ASP A 65 1.98 3.68 -15.25
CA ASP A 65 2.54 2.37 -15.55
C ASP A 65 3.65 2.46 -16.62
N LYS A 66 3.61 3.47 -17.50
CA LYS A 66 4.67 3.80 -18.46
C LYS A 66 6.02 4.16 -17.82
N LYS A 67 6.02 4.87 -16.68
CA LYS A 67 7.26 5.17 -15.97
C LYS A 67 7.83 3.92 -15.32
N HIS A 68 6.97 3.07 -14.80
CA HIS A 68 7.33 1.75 -14.30
C HIS A 68 7.91 0.85 -15.38
N GLU A 69 7.28 0.79 -16.55
CA GLU A 69 7.79 0.09 -17.73
C GLU A 69 9.14 0.65 -18.20
N TYR A 70 9.28 1.96 -18.25
CA TYR A 70 10.54 2.61 -18.61
C TYR A 70 11.69 2.21 -17.68
N TYR A 71 11.47 2.22 -16.37
CA TYR A 71 12.50 1.82 -15.41
C TYR A 71 12.85 0.32 -15.53
N LYS A 72 11.91 -0.52 -15.85
CA LYS A 72 12.18 -1.95 -16.12
C LYS A 72 13.15 -2.15 -17.29
N THR A 73 13.15 -1.26 -18.28
CA THR A 73 14.03 -1.34 -19.45
C THR A 73 15.48 -0.92 -19.16
N LEU A 74 15.76 -0.30 -18.01
CA LEU A 74 17.07 0.26 -17.70
C LEU A 74 18.05 -0.75 -17.11
N ASP A 75 17.73 -2.03 -16.99
CA ASP A 75 18.55 -3.08 -16.37
C ASP A 75 19.15 -2.68 -15.01
N ILE A 76 18.40 -1.90 -14.24
CA ILE A 76 18.78 -1.40 -12.94
C ILE A 76 18.45 -2.46 -11.88
N LYS A 77 19.36 -2.66 -10.93
CA LYS A 77 19.08 -3.54 -9.78
C LYS A 77 17.83 -3.07 -9.05
N TYR A 78 17.00 -4.02 -8.63
CA TYR A 78 15.72 -3.77 -7.97
C TYR A 78 15.79 -2.75 -6.81
N ASP A 79 16.81 -2.84 -5.97
CA ASP A 79 16.98 -1.91 -4.84
C ASP A 79 17.24 -0.47 -5.30
N THR A 80 18.09 -0.28 -6.30
CA THR A 80 18.37 1.05 -6.87
C THR A 80 17.12 1.65 -7.50
N TYR A 81 16.38 0.85 -8.24
CA TYR A 81 15.12 1.28 -8.84
C TYR A 81 14.10 1.71 -7.77
N ARG A 82 13.97 0.94 -6.69
CA ARG A 82 13.08 1.26 -5.59
C ARG A 82 13.43 2.59 -4.92
N GLU A 83 14.71 2.86 -4.71
CA GLU A 83 15.22 4.13 -4.18
C GLU A 83 14.89 5.29 -5.12
N MET A 84 15.14 5.15 -6.42
CA MET A 84 14.82 6.17 -7.43
C MET A 84 13.31 6.50 -7.47
N VAL A 85 12.46 5.48 -7.34
CA VAL A 85 11.01 5.67 -7.27
C VAL A 85 10.62 6.44 -6.02
N SER A 86 11.24 6.15 -4.88
CA SER A 86 10.92 6.80 -3.61
C SER A 86 11.21 8.30 -3.62
N ASP A 87 12.18 8.74 -4.43
CA ASP A 87 12.52 10.17 -4.57
C ASP A 87 11.39 11.01 -5.16
N ASP A 88 10.46 10.40 -5.89
CA ASP A 88 9.29 11.07 -6.45
C ASP A 88 8.13 11.24 -5.43
N PHE A 89 8.27 10.71 -4.22
CA PHE A 89 7.22 10.68 -3.22
C PHE A 89 7.63 11.31 -1.88
N ASN A 90 6.65 11.89 -1.20
CA ASN A 90 6.74 12.28 0.19
C ASN A 90 5.91 11.33 1.05
N LYS A 91 6.51 10.81 2.10
CA LYS A 91 5.80 10.05 3.13
C LYS A 91 4.84 10.99 3.86
N SER A 92 3.56 10.63 3.97
CA SER A 92 2.51 11.49 4.53
C SER A 92 1.90 10.95 5.83
N VAL A 93 1.75 9.64 5.93
CA VAL A 93 1.22 8.96 7.12
C VAL A 93 2.03 7.70 7.36
N VAL A 94 2.28 7.38 8.61
CA VAL A 94 2.97 6.17 9.04
C VAL A 94 2.08 5.40 10.01
N PHE A 95 1.82 4.15 9.70
CA PHE A 95 1.13 3.22 10.58
C PHE A 95 2.13 2.20 11.12
N GLU A 96 2.30 2.16 12.41
CA GLU A 96 3.15 1.15 13.06
C GLU A 96 2.48 -0.22 13.04
N SER A 97 3.29 -1.28 12.90
CA SER A 97 2.83 -2.66 13.02
C SER A 97 2.61 -3.01 14.48
N ILE A 98 1.42 -2.77 14.97
CA ILE A 98 0.96 -3.17 16.30
C ILE A 98 0.01 -4.36 16.14
N PRO A 99 0.21 -5.48 16.84
CA PRO A 99 -0.65 -6.64 16.73
C PRO A 99 -2.13 -6.29 16.94
N ASN A 100 -2.98 -6.88 16.12
CA ASN A 100 -4.44 -6.64 16.07
C ASN A 100 -4.87 -5.20 15.66
N ARG A 101 -3.94 -4.34 15.26
CA ARG A 101 -4.31 -3.06 14.65
C ARG A 101 -4.85 -3.31 13.25
N LEU A 102 -6.04 -2.79 12.99
CA LEU A 102 -6.61 -2.67 11.67
C LEU A 102 -6.29 -1.29 11.11
N VAL A 103 -5.77 -1.25 9.89
CA VAL A 103 -5.61 -0.03 9.09
C VAL A 103 -6.40 -0.22 7.81
N MET A 104 -7.16 0.82 7.42
CA MET A 104 -7.92 0.82 6.18
C MET A 104 -7.63 2.11 5.42
N PHE A 105 -7.44 2.01 4.11
CA PHE A 105 -7.20 3.14 3.21
C PHE A 105 -7.70 2.84 1.80
N ASP A 106 -7.86 3.90 1.02
CA ASP A 106 -8.25 3.82 -0.40
C ASP A 106 -7.21 3.04 -1.20
N GLY A 107 -7.61 2.01 -1.94
CA GLY A 107 -6.72 1.22 -2.79
C GLY A 107 -5.95 2.05 -3.83
N ALA A 108 -6.49 3.20 -4.23
CA ALA A 108 -5.81 4.14 -5.12
C ALA A 108 -4.77 5.03 -4.39
N GLN A 109 -4.65 4.97 -3.07
CA GLN A 109 -3.66 5.69 -2.30
C GLN A 109 -2.28 5.04 -2.46
N TYR A 110 -1.25 5.83 -2.82
CA TYR A 110 0.12 5.33 -2.83
C TYR A 110 0.55 4.90 -1.44
N HIS A 111 1.04 3.68 -1.33
CA HIS A 111 1.47 3.09 -0.07
C HIS A 111 2.61 2.09 -0.26
N ALA A 112 3.28 1.76 0.83
CA ALA A 112 4.28 0.70 0.89
C ALA A 112 4.38 0.13 2.30
N ALA A 113 4.80 -1.11 2.42
CA ALA A 113 5.36 -1.62 3.66
C ALA A 113 6.66 -0.88 3.96
N ASP A 114 6.88 -0.46 5.20
CA ASP A 114 7.92 0.47 5.58
C ASP A 114 8.63 0.06 6.87
N GLY A 115 9.78 0.67 7.14
CA GLY A 115 10.50 0.47 8.40
C GLY A 115 11.35 -0.80 8.44
N PHE A 116 11.88 -1.25 7.31
CA PHE A 116 12.74 -2.44 7.27
C PHE A 116 14.19 -2.18 7.71
N GLU A 117 14.55 -0.94 8.02
CA GLU A 117 15.92 -0.54 8.35
C GLU A 117 16.44 -1.18 9.65
N ASP A 118 15.54 -1.40 10.61
CA ASP A 118 15.84 -1.98 11.92
C ASP A 118 15.57 -3.49 11.99
N PHE A 119 15.59 -4.17 10.86
CA PHE A 119 15.32 -5.61 10.85
C PHE A 119 16.51 -6.44 11.39
N SER A 120 16.87 -6.21 12.65
CA SER A 120 17.57 -7.22 13.46
C SER A 120 16.65 -8.41 13.83
N ILE A 121 15.51 -8.52 13.20
CA ILE A 121 14.38 -9.33 13.60
C ILE A 121 14.50 -10.72 13.00
N LYS A 122 14.55 -11.70 13.87
CA LYS A 122 14.56 -13.13 13.52
C LYS A 122 13.21 -13.60 12.96
N GLU A 123 12.14 -12.84 13.19
CA GLU A 123 10.78 -13.22 12.81
C GLU A 123 10.23 -12.33 11.68
N PRO A 124 9.59 -12.91 10.66
CA PRO A 124 9.01 -12.15 9.59
C PRO A 124 7.81 -11.33 10.06
N ARG A 125 7.60 -10.16 9.44
CA ARG A 125 6.37 -9.42 9.62
C ARG A 125 5.21 -10.17 8.97
N MET A 126 4.16 -10.40 9.75
CA MET A 126 2.94 -11.07 9.29
C MET A 126 1.77 -10.08 9.28
N THR A 127 1.04 -10.06 8.19
CA THR A 127 -0.21 -9.29 8.07
C THR A 127 -1.29 -10.13 7.40
N LEU A 128 -2.54 -9.80 7.70
CA LEU A 128 -3.70 -10.24 6.94
C LEU A 128 -4.16 -9.03 6.12
N ILE A 129 -4.14 -9.17 4.80
CA ILE A 129 -4.53 -8.10 3.87
C ILE A 129 -5.85 -8.49 3.21
N THR A 130 -6.77 -7.55 3.14
CA THR A 130 -8.04 -7.69 2.43
C THR A 130 -8.15 -6.58 1.39
N PHE A 131 -8.32 -6.95 0.14
CA PHE A 131 -8.63 -6.05 -0.97
C PHE A 131 -10.13 -6.12 -1.27
N PHE A 132 -10.83 -5.02 -1.08
CA PHE A 132 -12.23 -4.89 -1.44
C PHE A 132 -12.32 -4.38 -2.88
N GLU A 133 -12.85 -5.21 -3.77
CA GLU A 133 -12.93 -4.91 -5.21
C GLU A 133 -14.22 -4.17 -5.57
N SER A 134 -15.28 -4.39 -4.80
CA SER A 134 -16.52 -3.63 -4.93
C SER A 134 -17.20 -3.51 -3.58
N ILE A 135 -17.72 -2.31 -3.31
CA ILE A 135 -18.49 -2.02 -2.10
C ILE A 135 -19.77 -1.32 -2.57
N HIS A 136 -20.91 -2.00 -2.42
CA HIS A 136 -22.21 -1.48 -2.80
C HIS A 136 -23.08 -1.26 -1.56
N SER A 137 -23.61 -0.07 -1.42
CA SER A 137 -24.61 0.26 -0.41
C SER A 137 -25.80 0.91 -1.10
N LEU A 138 -27.00 0.45 -0.75
CA LEU A 138 -28.24 1.08 -1.20
C LEU A 138 -28.35 2.46 -0.52
N GLY A 139 -27.90 3.51 -1.21
CA GLY A 139 -28.06 4.90 -0.77
C GLY A 139 -26.80 5.64 -0.30
N LEU A 140 -25.70 4.95 -0.03
CA LEU A 140 -24.43 5.60 0.28
C LEU A 140 -23.43 5.37 -0.85
N LYS A 141 -23.01 6.43 -1.51
CA LYS A 141 -21.83 6.36 -2.37
C LYS A 141 -20.60 6.31 -1.49
N TYR A 142 -19.71 5.35 -1.74
CA TYR A 142 -18.40 5.33 -1.12
C TYR A 142 -17.69 6.65 -1.42
N PRO A 143 -17.26 7.43 -0.40
CA PRO A 143 -16.88 8.83 -0.59
C PRO A 143 -15.64 9.06 -1.44
N LEU A 144 -14.97 8.00 -1.87
CA LEU A 144 -13.67 8.07 -2.55
C LEU A 144 -13.72 7.67 -4.03
N THR A 145 -14.90 7.27 -4.58
CA THR A 145 -14.95 6.52 -5.83
C THR A 145 -14.80 7.33 -7.11
N GLU A 146 -15.27 8.56 -7.22
CA GLU A 146 -15.31 9.21 -8.55
C GLU A 146 -14.31 10.35 -8.75
N SER A 147 -13.95 11.08 -7.72
CA SER A 147 -13.10 12.27 -7.87
C SER A 147 -11.59 11.97 -7.95
N LYS A 148 -11.17 10.75 -7.61
CA LYS A 148 -9.74 10.40 -7.51
C LYS A 148 -9.24 9.44 -8.60
N ARG A 149 -10.13 8.87 -9.38
CA ARG A 149 -9.78 7.99 -10.50
C ARG A 149 -9.58 8.72 -11.83
N VAL A 150 -9.68 10.07 -11.82
CA VAL A 150 -9.44 10.91 -13.00
C VAL A 150 -7.98 11.24 -13.16
#